data_a0a4ca9ac7962294cbbcc63008d44a54
#
_entry.id   a0a4ca9ac7962294cbbcc63008d44a54
#
_cell.length_a   1.000
_cell.length_b   1.000
_cell.length_c   1.000
_cell.angle_alpha   90.00
_cell.angle_beta   90.00
_cell.angle_gamma   90.00
#
_symmetry.space_group_name_H-M   'P 1'
#
loop_
_entity.id
_entity.type
_entity.pdbx_description
1 polymer ?
#
loop_
_entity_poly.entity_id
_entity_poly.type
_entity_poly.pdbx_seq_one_letter_code
_entity_poly.pdbx_strand_id
1 'polypeptide(L)'
;MAIGDIIVGIDIGTSKVCTVVGEVNNFGQIETMCSTSCKCNGLKKGKIINEEEISLSIAKTIKDAEEEANFKINSAYVTVPGKYVTIVQNSVVKELKDKFAGISLKDVQNAIMQAKDIEIPEGKTIVDIVPSEIVLDNGKIVTDPVGNLSSSFTLRAQIILVDKEYIRELTSIFKRVGIEIDGIVPTALAERNLMLDTNELHDNVMLLDIGAGNTEIGIFEGNTFTYTNTIPLGGDNITNDISLVLNISEEEAEKLKKQYGLALKSFIDNDNEIMLNTCRDESRNKVIKSSELIEIIEARIEEIFTIINKDITTNNVKSNINTVILTGRGITNINKSDVAGKINLNIPVKMSTGRLIST
;
A
#
# COMPACT_ATOMS: atom_id res chain seq x y z
N MET A 1 10.06 20.37 -3.10
CA MET A 1 11.29 19.64 -3.45
C MET A 1 11.99 20.44 -4.55
N ALA A 2 13.29 20.64 -4.43
CA ALA A 2 14.07 21.31 -5.45
C ALA A 2 14.58 20.29 -6.48
N ILE A 3 14.96 20.79 -7.67
CA ILE A 3 15.61 19.98 -8.70
C ILE A 3 16.94 19.45 -8.13
N GLY A 4 17.19 18.16 -8.28
CA GLY A 4 18.37 17.48 -7.74
C GLY A 4 18.20 17.01 -6.29
N ASP A 5 17.04 17.23 -5.63
CA ASP A 5 16.78 16.65 -4.32
C ASP A 5 16.71 15.11 -4.43
N ILE A 6 17.46 14.45 -3.55
CA ILE A 6 17.42 12.99 -3.43
C ILE A 6 16.35 12.60 -2.43
N ILE A 7 15.52 11.66 -2.80
CA ILE A 7 14.43 11.13 -1.99
C ILE A 7 14.64 9.63 -1.80
N VAL A 8 14.61 9.19 -0.57
CA VAL A 8 14.72 7.78 -0.21
C VAL A 8 13.41 7.31 0.40
N GLY A 9 12.87 6.22 -0.12
CA GLY A 9 11.70 5.53 0.43
C GLY A 9 12.07 4.13 0.90
N ILE A 10 11.58 3.74 2.08
CA ILE A 10 11.78 2.41 2.64
C ILE A 10 10.42 1.79 2.93
N ASP A 11 10.16 0.65 2.30
CA ASP A 11 8.99 -0.19 2.55
C ASP A 11 9.38 -1.42 3.35
N ILE A 12 8.65 -1.67 4.46
CA ILE A 12 8.88 -2.81 5.34
C ILE A 12 7.73 -3.79 5.19
N GLY A 13 7.86 -4.70 4.24
CA GLY A 13 6.87 -5.75 3.98
C GLY A 13 7.12 -7.04 4.78
N THR A 14 6.13 -7.93 4.80
CA THR A 14 6.22 -9.24 5.50
C THR A 14 7.31 -10.14 4.92
N SER A 15 7.50 -10.13 3.60
CA SER A 15 8.47 -11.00 2.91
C SER A 15 9.79 -10.32 2.61
N LYS A 16 9.82 -9.00 2.50
CA LYS A 16 11.01 -8.24 2.13
C LYS A 16 10.96 -6.81 2.67
N VAL A 17 12.15 -6.23 2.90
CA VAL A 17 12.36 -4.79 2.99
C VAL A 17 12.84 -4.30 1.62
N CYS A 18 12.35 -3.15 1.20
CA CYS A 18 12.73 -2.52 -0.05
C CYS A 18 13.18 -1.08 0.22
N THR A 19 14.30 -0.67 -0.36
CA THR A 19 14.78 0.72 -0.35
C THR A 19 14.82 1.22 -1.79
N VAL A 20 14.16 2.34 -2.05
CA VAL A 20 14.13 3.01 -3.36
C VAL A 20 14.74 4.38 -3.22
N VAL A 21 15.62 4.72 -4.14
CA VAL A 21 16.24 6.04 -4.23
C VAL A 21 15.81 6.70 -5.52
N GLY A 22 15.39 7.95 -5.43
CA GLY A 22 15.00 8.74 -6.57
C GLY A 22 15.56 10.16 -6.50
N GLU A 23 15.68 10.79 -7.66
CA GLU A 23 16.11 12.18 -7.82
C GLU A 23 14.99 13.01 -8.46
N VAL A 24 14.79 14.23 -7.98
CA VAL A 24 13.83 15.16 -8.56
C VAL A 24 14.40 15.76 -9.84
N ASN A 25 13.81 15.43 -10.98
CA ASN A 25 14.24 15.90 -12.28
C ASN A 25 13.81 17.36 -12.57
N ASN A 26 14.21 17.88 -13.74
CA ASN A 26 13.92 19.25 -14.18
C ASN A 26 12.40 19.53 -14.37
N PHE A 27 11.55 18.52 -14.40
CA PHE A 27 10.10 18.63 -14.51
C PHE A 27 9.40 18.49 -13.15
N GLY A 28 10.16 18.38 -12.04
CA GLY A 28 9.62 18.16 -10.69
C GLY A 28 9.11 16.74 -10.46
N GLN A 29 9.47 15.79 -11.31
CA GLN A 29 9.12 14.38 -11.17
C GLN A 29 10.28 13.63 -10.53
N ILE A 30 9.94 12.56 -9.78
CA ILE A 30 10.94 11.69 -9.16
C ILE A 30 11.32 10.61 -10.17
N GLU A 31 12.58 10.56 -10.55
CA GLU A 31 13.15 9.48 -11.36
C GLU A 31 13.89 8.50 -10.46
N THR A 32 13.56 7.21 -10.57
CA THR A 32 14.21 6.16 -9.77
C THR A 32 15.66 6.00 -10.19
N MET A 33 16.59 6.17 -9.27
CA MET A 33 18.02 5.93 -9.47
C MET A 33 18.37 4.46 -9.25
N CYS A 34 17.93 3.90 -8.10
CA CYS A 34 18.11 2.50 -7.78
C CYS A 34 17.00 1.96 -6.88
N SER A 35 16.88 0.64 -6.83
CA SER A 35 15.95 -0.06 -5.95
C SER A 35 16.59 -1.35 -5.46
N THR A 36 16.72 -1.49 -4.16
CA THR A 36 17.32 -2.65 -3.51
C THR A 36 16.33 -3.33 -2.60
N SER A 37 16.45 -4.64 -2.43
CA SER A 37 15.58 -5.37 -1.53
C SER A 37 16.27 -6.57 -0.90
N CYS A 38 15.86 -6.94 0.31
CA CYS A 38 16.27 -8.17 0.94
C CYS A 38 15.12 -8.84 1.68
N LYS A 39 15.26 -10.14 1.94
CA LYS A 39 14.28 -10.90 2.71
C LYS A 39 14.15 -10.32 4.13
N CYS A 40 12.93 -10.21 4.60
CA CYS A 40 12.60 -9.77 5.96
C CYS A 40 11.92 -10.92 6.71
N ASN A 41 12.41 -11.24 7.91
CA ASN A 41 11.79 -12.24 8.80
C ASN A 41 11.28 -11.61 10.11
N GLY A 42 11.54 -10.31 10.32
CA GLY A 42 11.18 -9.60 11.55
C GLY A 42 9.76 -9.07 11.58
N LEU A 43 9.00 -9.19 10.48
CA LEU A 43 7.60 -8.77 10.37
C LEU A 43 6.71 -9.99 10.13
N LYS A 44 5.60 -10.10 10.86
CA LYS A 44 4.60 -11.14 10.64
C LYS A 44 3.19 -10.56 10.68
N LYS A 45 2.41 -10.76 9.61
CA LYS A 45 1.05 -10.25 9.50
C LYS A 45 0.95 -8.74 9.79
N GLY A 46 1.91 -7.97 9.27
CA GLY A 46 2.01 -6.52 9.46
C GLY A 46 2.34 -6.10 10.90
N LYS A 47 2.80 -7.01 11.79
CA LYS A 47 3.28 -6.69 13.15
C LYS A 47 4.78 -6.91 13.23
N ILE A 48 5.47 -6.01 13.91
CA ILE A 48 6.88 -6.16 14.26
C ILE A 48 6.99 -7.27 15.32
N ILE A 49 7.75 -8.33 15.01
CA ILE A 49 8.00 -9.46 15.91
C ILE A 49 9.46 -9.56 16.31
N ASN A 50 10.35 -8.96 15.51
CA ASN A 50 11.78 -8.91 15.82
C ASN A 50 12.40 -7.64 15.21
N GLU A 51 12.61 -6.62 16.05
CA GLU A 51 13.21 -5.33 15.65
C GLU A 51 14.64 -5.48 15.13
N GLU A 52 15.42 -6.41 15.69
CA GLU A 52 16.81 -6.62 15.30
C GLU A 52 16.91 -7.13 13.86
N GLU A 53 16.10 -8.14 13.50
CA GLU A 53 16.06 -8.65 12.12
C GLU A 53 15.60 -7.62 11.12
N ILE A 54 14.60 -6.79 11.49
CA ILE A 54 14.17 -5.68 10.61
C ILE A 54 15.31 -4.67 10.45
N SER A 55 15.98 -4.29 11.54
CA SER A 55 17.10 -3.35 11.50
C SER A 55 18.24 -3.86 10.60
N LEU A 56 18.57 -5.14 10.68
CA LEU A 56 19.58 -5.77 9.81
C LEU A 56 19.15 -5.76 8.34
N SER A 57 17.87 -6.04 8.08
CA SER A 57 17.32 -6.01 6.72
C SER A 57 17.35 -4.59 6.12
N ILE A 58 16.96 -3.59 6.91
CA ILE A 58 17.03 -2.16 6.49
C ILE A 58 18.49 -1.76 6.24
N ALA A 59 19.39 -2.05 7.18
CA ALA A 59 20.81 -1.71 7.05
C ALA A 59 21.42 -2.31 5.78
N LYS A 60 21.04 -3.55 5.44
CA LYS A 60 21.49 -4.22 4.22
C LYS A 60 21.00 -3.51 2.97
N THR A 61 19.68 -3.25 2.86
CA THR A 61 19.13 -2.59 1.66
C THR A 61 19.65 -1.17 1.48
N ILE A 62 19.87 -0.43 2.59
CA ILE A 62 20.48 0.88 2.55
C ILE A 62 21.92 0.80 2.03
N LYS A 63 22.71 -0.12 2.57
CA LYS A 63 24.12 -0.30 2.12
C LYS A 63 24.17 -0.64 0.64
N ASP A 64 23.34 -1.57 0.17
CA ASP A 64 23.27 -1.96 -1.22
C ASP A 64 22.86 -0.74 -2.11
N ALA A 65 21.90 0.08 -1.64
CA ALA A 65 21.47 1.30 -2.34
C ALA A 65 22.55 2.40 -2.35
N GLU A 66 23.28 2.59 -1.25
CA GLU A 66 24.42 3.53 -1.18
C GLU A 66 25.54 3.14 -2.14
N GLU A 67 25.83 1.85 -2.28
CA GLU A 67 26.82 1.32 -3.22
C GLU A 67 26.38 1.55 -4.67
N GLU A 68 25.10 1.31 -5.01
CA GLU A 68 24.57 1.47 -6.37
C GLU A 68 24.44 2.96 -6.77
N ALA A 69 23.90 3.79 -5.86
CA ALA A 69 23.70 5.20 -6.10
C ALA A 69 24.97 6.08 -5.86
N ASN A 70 26.01 5.51 -5.27
CA ASN A 70 27.28 6.16 -4.94
C ASN A 70 27.14 7.43 -4.07
N PHE A 71 26.24 7.40 -3.08
CA PHE A 71 26.12 8.46 -2.07
C PHE A 71 25.63 7.88 -0.73
N LYS A 72 25.75 8.68 0.35
CA LYS A 72 25.33 8.29 1.70
C LYS A 72 23.89 8.65 1.97
N ILE A 73 23.12 7.69 2.50
CA ILE A 73 21.74 7.86 2.92
C ILE A 73 21.72 8.18 4.42
N ASN A 74 21.15 9.32 4.79
CA ASN A 74 21.05 9.76 6.18
C ASN A 74 19.60 9.77 6.69
N SER A 75 18.63 9.87 5.78
CA SER A 75 17.21 9.93 6.11
C SER A 75 16.36 9.28 5.03
N ALA A 76 15.13 8.91 5.38
CA ALA A 76 14.18 8.27 4.45
C ALA A 76 12.72 8.51 4.86
N TYR A 77 11.82 8.46 3.87
CA TYR A 77 10.39 8.25 4.07
C TYR A 77 10.10 6.77 4.31
N VAL A 78 9.18 6.47 5.23
CA VAL A 78 8.88 5.09 5.63
C VAL A 78 7.40 4.81 5.49
N THR A 79 7.05 3.64 4.93
CA THR A 79 5.65 3.23 4.82
C THR A 79 5.11 2.70 6.15
N VAL A 80 3.80 2.88 6.35
CA VAL A 80 3.06 2.35 7.50
C VAL A 80 1.82 1.59 7.05
N PRO A 81 1.59 0.35 7.59
CA PRO A 81 0.39 -0.42 7.26
C PRO A 81 -0.90 0.28 7.67
N GLY A 82 -1.95 0.17 6.84
CA GLY A 82 -3.22 0.85 7.00
C GLY A 82 -3.90 0.62 8.35
N LYS A 83 -3.75 -0.56 8.97
CA LYS A 83 -4.33 -0.86 10.29
C LYS A 83 -3.86 0.05 11.43
N TYR A 84 -2.71 0.71 11.29
CA TYR A 84 -2.19 1.68 12.26
C TYR A 84 -2.60 3.12 11.93
N VAL A 85 -3.23 3.33 10.77
CA VAL A 85 -3.60 4.63 10.25
C VAL A 85 -5.05 4.95 10.58
N THR A 86 -5.33 6.21 10.88
CA THR A 86 -6.68 6.78 10.96
C THR A 86 -6.69 8.06 10.13
N ILE A 87 -7.67 8.18 9.27
CA ILE A 87 -7.84 9.36 8.43
C ILE A 87 -9.00 10.18 8.99
N VAL A 88 -8.74 11.43 9.32
CA VAL A 88 -9.76 12.39 9.78
C VAL A 88 -9.86 13.49 8.73
N GLN A 89 -11.08 13.76 8.27
CA GLN A 89 -11.34 14.89 7.39
C GLN A 89 -11.61 16.14 8.22
N ASN A 90 -10.98 17.24 7.88
CA ASN A 90 -11.25 18.55 8.47
C ASN A 90 -11.41 19.61 7.37
N SER A 91 -12.17 20.65 7.71
CA SER A 91 -12.46 21.75 6.78
C SER A 91 -12.25 23.07 7.51
N VAL A 92 -11.41 23.93 6.93
CA VAL A 92 -11.06 25.24 7.49
C VAL A 92 -11.49 26.32 6.53
N VAL A 93 -12.33 27.25 7.01
CA VAL A 93 -12.68 28.47 6.28
C VAL A 93 -11.68 29.56 6.66
N LYS A 94 -10.97 30.07 5.67
CA LYS A 94 -10.01 31.17 5.81
C LYS A 94 -10.57 32.45 5.21
N GLU A 95 -10.89 33.41 6.06
CA GLU A 95 -11.25 34.75 5.62
C GLU A 95 -9.98 35.57 5.30
N LEU A 96 -10.02 36.35 4.24
CA LEU A 96 -8.92 37.18 3.78
C LEU A 96 -9.17 38.63 4.20
N LYS A 97 -8.13 39.27 4.72
CA LYS A 97 -8.20 40.69 5.16
C LYS A 97 -8.38 41.63 3.98
N ASP A 98 -7.75 41.32 2.85
CA ASP A 98 -7.86 42.07 1.61
C ASP A 98 -8.26 41.14 0.48
N LYS A 99 -9.52 41.24 0.08
CA LYS A 99 -10.11 40.43 -1.02
C LYS A 99 -9.58 40.78 -2.41
N PHE A 100 -8.85 41.91 -2.54
CA PHE A 100 -8.27 42.37 -3.80
C PHE A 100 -6.79 42.02 -3.97
N ALA A 101 -6.11 41.62 -2.86
CA ALA A 101 -4.72 41.25 -2.91
C ALA A 101 -4.45 39.84 -3.47
N GLY A 102 -5.51 39.04 -3.61
CA GLY A 102 -5.38 37.62 -3.95
C GLY A 102 -4.90 36.76 -2.79
N ILE A 103 -5.15 35.45 -2.89
CA ILE A 103 -4.72 34.46 -1.89
C ILE A 103 -3.20 34.35 -1.91
N SER A 104 -2.55 34.51 -0.75
CA SER A 104 -1.10 34.34 -0.65
C SER A 104 -0.73 32.90 -0.21
N LEU A 105 0.51 32.49 -0.49
CA LEU A 105 1.05 31.23 0.02
C LEU A 105 0.94 31.15 1.55
N LYS A 106 1.13 32.27 2.25
CA LYS A 106 1.01 32.36 3.71
C LYS A 106 -0.41 32.08 4.20
N ASP A 107 -1.44 32.51 3.44
CA ASP A 107 -2.84 32.23 3.81
C ASP A 107 -3.12 30.72 3.70
N VAL A 108 -2.61 30.07 2.66
CA VAL A 108 -2.73 28.62 2.47
C VAL A 108 -2.00 27.87 3.60
N GLN A 109 -0.75 28.25 3.89
CA GLN A 109 0.02 27.65 4.99
C GLN A 109 -0.69 27.81 6.34
N ASN A 110 -1.26 29.00 6.60
CA ASN A 110 -2.04 29.23 7.82
C ASN A 110 -3.29 28.36 7.87
N ALA A 111 -4.00 28.16 6.77
CA ALA A 111 -5.17 27.29 6.73
C ALA A 111 -4.78 25.82 7.00
N ILE A 112 -3.66 25.35 6.43
CA ILE A 112 -3.12 24.00 6.71
C ILE A 112 -2.74 23.87 8.19
N MET A 113 -2.14 24.91 8.79
CA MET A 113 -1.82 24.91 10.21
C MET A 113 -3.07 24.86 11.08
N GLN A 114 -4.14 25.58 10.71
CA GLN A 114 -5.43 25.53 11.40
C GLN A 114 -6.14 24.17 11.23
N ALA A 115 -5.91 23.47 10.13
CA ALA A 115 -6.47 22.14 9.91
C ALA A 115 -5.98 21.11 10.95
N LYS A 116 -4.85 21.37 11.63
CA LYS A 116 -4.34 20.54 12.75
C LYS A 116 -5.18 20.61 14.02
N ASP A 117 -6.03 21.64 14.14
CA ASP A 117 -6.83 21.85 15.33
C ASP A 117 -8.06 20.92 15.35
N ILE A 118 -7.78 19.67 15.63
CA ILE A 118 -8.76 18.59 15.79
C ILE A 118 -8.58 17.89 17.13
N GLU A 119 -9.61 17.24 17.61
CA GLU A 119 -9.49 16.32 18.74
C GLU A 119 -8.76 15.06 18.28
N ILE A 120 -7.55 14.85 18.80
CA ILE A 120 -6.73 13.67 18.45
C ILE A 120 -7.13 12.53 19.38
N PRO A 121 -7.56 11.36 18.83
CA PRO A 121 -7.86 10.19 19.64
C PRO A 121 -6.67 9.75 20.49
N GLU A 122 -6.95 9.20 21.67
CA GLU A 122 -5.91 8.70 22.57
C GLU A 122 -5.03 7.65 21.86
N GLY A 123 -3.74 7.71 22.10
CA GLY A 123 -2.77 6.80 21.47
C GLY A 123 -2.38 7.13 20.02
N LYS A 124 -3.00 8.14 19.40
CA LYS A 124 -2.68 8.57 18.02
C LYS A 124 -1.86 9.85 17.99
N THR A 125 -1.18 10.08 16.88
CA THR A 125 -0.48 11.36 16.58
C THR A 125 -0.63 11.71 15.11
N ILE A 126 -0.63 13.00 14.78
CA ILE A 126 -0.64 13.49 13.40
C ILE A 126 0.75 13.24 12.80
N VAL A 127 0.78 12.60 11.64
CA VAL A 127 2.00 12.39 10.85
C VAL A 127 2.01 13.22 9.58
N ASP A 128 0.83 13.50 9.01
CA ASP A 128 0.73 14.34 7.80
C ASP A 128 -0.63 15.03 7.69
N ILE A 129 -0.68 16.09 6.88
CA ILE A 129 -1.90 16.80 6.49
C ILE A 129 -1.88 16.99 4.98
N VAL A 130 -2.78 16.29 4.33
CA VAL A 130 -2.91 16.30 2.87
C VAL A 130 -4.10 17.16 2.47
N PRO A 131 -3.88 18.35 1.86
CA PRO A 131 -4.96 19.11 1.24
C PRO A 131 -5.66 18.28 0.15
N SER A 132 -6.98 18.21 0.18
CA SER A 132 -7.76 17.51 -0.85
C SER A 132 -8.44 18.45 -1.82
N GLU A 133 -9.05 19.53 -1.30
CA GLU A 133 -9.75 20.51 -2.11
C GLU A 133 -9.60 21.91 -1.54
N ILE A 134 -9.53 22.90 -2.43
CA ILE A 134 -9.63 24.31 -2.05
C ILE A 134 -10.79 24.93 -2.83
N VAL A 135 -11.79 25.41 -2.09
CA VAL A 135 -13.01 25.98 -2.64
C VAL A 135 -13.02 27.49 -2.37
N LEU A 136 -13.10 28.31 -3.41
CA LEU A 136 -13.21 29.76 -3.30
C LEU A 136 -14.63 30.19 -2.85
N ASP A 137 -14.80 31.46 -2.44
CA ASP A 137 -16.08 32.04 -2.02
C ASP A 137 -17.20 31.94 -3.07
N ASN A 138 -16.85 31.89 -4.35
CA ASN A 138 -17.78 31.69 -5.45
C ASN A 138 -18.10 30.22 -5.77
N GLY A 139 -17.64 29.28 -4.95
CA GLY A 139 -17.84 27.83 -5.11
C GLY A 139 -16.90 27.16 -6.12
N LYS A 140 -15.97 27.89 -6.73
CA LYS A 140 -14.99 27.31 -7.66
C LYS A 140 -13.95 26.48 -6.89
N ILE A 141 -13.75 25.24 -7.31
CA ILE A 141 -12.66 24.38 -6.84
C ILE A 141 -11.40 24.71 -7.64
N VAL A 142 -10.28 24.90 -6.94
CA VAL A 142 -8.99 25.23 -7.55
C VAL A 142 -7.91 24.31 -7.00
N THR A 143 -6.97 23.92 -7.87
CA THR A 143 -5.80 23.11 -7.47
C THR A 143 -4.71 24.01 -6.86
N ASP A 144 -4.47 25.18 -7.46
CA ASP A 144 -3.59 26.21 -6.93
C ASP A 144 -4.42 27.45 -6.57
N PRO A 145 -4.58 27.79 -5.30
CA PRO A 145 -5.35 28.95 -4.88
C PRO A 145 -4.55 30.26 -4.94
N VAL A 146 -3.20 30.19 -4.99
CA VAL A 146 -2.35 31.38 -4.92
C VAL A 146 -2.61 32.32 -6.09
N GLY A 147 -2.80 33.60 -5.76
CA GLY A 147 -3.11 34.65 -6.75
C GLY A 147 -4.58 34.75 -7.14
N ASN A 148 -5.46 33.80 -6.78
CA ASN A 148 -6.88 33.94 -7.03
C ASN A 148 -7.49 35.03 -6.12
N LEU A 149 -8.36 35.88 -6.72
CA LEU A 149 -9.12 36.88 -5.98
C LEU A 149 -10.31 36.22 -5.31
N SER A 150 -10.41 36.34 -4.00
CA SER A 150 -11.50 35.78 -3.20
C SER A 150 -11.62 36.54 -1.88
N SER A 151 -12.79 36.59 -1.26
CA SER A 151 -12.96 37.14 0.08
C SER A 151 -12.63 36.09 1.17
N SER A 152 -12.78 34.82 0.83
CA SER A 152 -12.45 33.67 1.68
C SER A 152 -12.21 32.45 0.82
N PHE A 153 -11.58 31.42 1.41
CA PHE A 153 -11.54 30.10 0.80
C PHE A 153 -11.72 29.02 1.89
N THR A 154 -12.23 27.89 1.48
CA THR A 154 -12.37 26.71 2.31
C THR A 154 -11.29 25.70 1.89
N LEU A 155 -10.39 25.35 2.83
CA LEU A 155 -9.46 24.25 2.70
C LEU A 155 -10.11 22.99 3.26
N ARG A 156 -10.28 21.95 2.45
CA ARG A 156 -10.57 20.60 2.91
C ARG A 156 -9.27 19.82 2.96
N ALA A 157 -9.01 19.17 4.08
CA ALA A 157 -7.78 18.43 4.29
C ALA A 157 -8.05 17.08 4.96
N GLN A 158 -7.21 16.12 4.63
CA GLN A 158 -7.12 14.84 5.31
C GLN A 158 -5.99 14.91 6.33
N ILE A 159 -6.30 14.59 7.57
CA ILE A 159 -5.32 14.52 8.64
C ILE A 159 -5.02 13.05 8.87
N ILE A 160 -3.78 12.68 8.60
CA ILE A 160 -3.30 11.31 8.74
C ILE A 160 -2.74 11.13 10.14
N LEU A 161 -3.38 10.28 10.90
CA LEU A 161 -3.00 9.90 12.26
C LEU A 161 -2.43 8.49 12.24
N VAL A 162 -1.39 8.26 13.05
CA VAL A 162 -0.79 6.92 13.23
C VAL A 162 -0.69 6.60 14.71
N ASP A 163 -0.72 5.31 15.05
CA ASP A 163 -0.52 4.81 16.41
C ASP A 163 0.85 5.19 16.95
N LYS A 164 0.89 5.90 18.10
CA LYS A 164 2.13 6.34 18.74
C LYS A 164 3.06 5.19 19.08
N GLU A 165 2.50 4.04 19.46
CA GLU A 165 3.29 2.85 19.80
C GLU A 165 4.03 2.34 18.58
N TYR A 166 3.36 2.18 17.44
CA TYR A 166 3.99 1.76 16.19
C TYR A 166 5.08 2.74 15.73
N ILE A 167 4.84 4.06 15.87
CA ILE A 167 5.86 5.07 15.56
C ILE A 167 7.09 4.93 16.47
N ARG A 168 6.90 4.62 17.76
CA ARG A 168 8.04 4.39 18.69
C ARG A 168 8.84 3.17 18.28
N GLU A 169 8.18 2.06 17.90
CA GLU A 169 8.85 0.86 17.39
C GLU A 169 9.66 1.17 16.13
N LEU A 170 9.05 1.85 15.12
CA LEU A 170 9.75 2.28 13.90
C LEU A 170 10.94 3.16 14.24
N THR A 171 10.75 4.18 15.09
CA THR A 171 11.82 5.10 15.48
C THR A 171 12.97 4.38 16.17
N SER A 172 12.68 3.38 17.01
CA SER A 172 13.69 2.52 17.63
C SER A 172 14.52 1.77 16.60
N ILE A 173 13.84 1.15 15.61
CA ILE A 173 14.47 0.39 14.53
C ILE A 173 15.40 1.29 13.69
N PHE A 174 14.89 2.44 13.22
CA PHE A 174 15.64 3.35 12.36
C PHE A 174 16.82 4.01 13.09
N LYS A 175 16.67 4.33 14.38
CA LYS A 175 17.76 4.83 15.23
C LYS A 175 18.89 3.82 15.35
N ARG A 176 18.63 2.52 15.43
CA ARG A 176 19.65 1.46 15.45
C ARG A 176 20.45 1.42 14.14
N VAL A 177 19.81 1.73 13.03
CA VAL A 177 20.46 1.77 11.71
C VAL A 177 21.18 3.09 11.46
N GLY A 178 20.91 4.14 12.26
CA GLY A 178 21.49 5.46 12.11
C GLY A 178 20.84 6.30 11.00
N ILE A 179 19.57 6.02 10.67
CA ILE A 179 18.78 6.71 9.65
C ILE A 179 17.69 7.54 10.33
N GLU A 180 17.51 8.78 9.92
CA GLU A 180 16.41 9.63 10.35
C GLU A 180 15.15 9.36 9.51
N ILE A 181 13.97 9.50 10.12
CA ILE A 181 12.69 9.37 9.42
C ILE A 181 12.24 10.75 8.99
N ASP A 182 12.28 11.04 7.68
CA ASP A 182 11.82 12.31 7.09
C ASP A 182 10.29 12.43 7.13
N GLY A 183 9.60 11.32 6.99
CA GLY A 183 8.14 11.25 7.05
C GLY A 183 7.62 9.83 7.04
N ILE A 184 6.37 9.70 7.48
CA ILE A 184 5.65 8.42 7.55
C ILE A 184 4.47 8.48 6.59
N VAL A 185 4.39 7.52 5.67
CA VAL A 185 3.40 7.50 4.59
C VAL A 185 2.57 6.21 4.67
N PRO A 186 1.23 6.27 4.67
CA PRO A 186 0.41 5.07 4.54
C PRO A 186 0.78 4.27 3.28
N THR A 187 0.94 2.94 3.40
CA THR A 187 1.35 2.08 2.28
C THR A 187 0.46 2.29 1.05
N ALA A 188 -0.86 2.22 1.20
CA ALA A 188 -1.78 2.43 0.09
C ALA A 188 -1.67 3.82 -0.58
N LEU A 189 -1.33 4.87 0.20
CA LEU A 189 -1.10 6.21 -0.34
C LEU A 189 0.20 6.28 -1.14
N ALA A 190 1.26 5.60 -0.67
CA ALA A 190 2.54 5.51 -1.38
C ALA A 190 2.39 4.77 -2.73
N GLU A 191 1.56 3.74 -2.77
CA GLU A 191 1.33 2.92 -3.96
C GLU A 191 0.41 3.58 -5.00
N ARG A 192 -0.47 4.51 -4.57
CA ARG A 192 -1.53 5.08 -5.40
C ARG A 192 -1.06 5.51 -6.79
N ASN A 193 -0.05 6.35 -6.86
CA ASN A 193 0.43 6.93 -8.13
C ASN A 193 1.22 5.94 -9.00
N LEU A 194 1.63 4.81 -8.45
CA LEU A 194 2.32 3.74 -9.18
C LEU A 194 1.33 2.71 -9.74
N MET A 195 0.23 2.45 -9.02
CA MET A 195 -0.69 1.37 -9.30
C MET A 195 -1.95 1.81 -10.05
N LEU A 196 -2.32 3.09 -9.96
CA LEU A 196 -3.48 3.65 -10.64
C LEU A 196 -3.09 4.36 -11.92
N ASP A 197 -3.89 4.19 -12.98
CA ASP A 197 -3.76 4.96 -14.21
C ASP A 197 -4.35 6.38 -14.07
N THR A 198 -4.16 7.22 -15.09
CA THR A 198 -4.60 8.63 -15.07
C THR A 198 -6.11 8.79 -14.87
N ASN A 199 -6.93 7.87 -15.37
CA ASN A 199 -8.39 7.92 -15.22
C ASN A 199 -8.79 7.45 -13.81
N GLU A 200 -8.14 6.38 -13.32
CA GLU A 200 -8.36 5.80 -12.00
C GLU A 200 -7.97 6.76 -10.88
N LEU A 201 -6.98 7.63 -11.10
CA LEU A 201 -6.59 8.67 -10.13
C LEU A 201 -7.70 9.69 -9.84
N HIS A 202 -8.68 9.83 -10.73
CA HIS A 202 -9.81 10.77 -10.60
C HIS A 202 -11.14 10.08 -10.30
N ASP A 203 -11.16 8.76 -10.22
CA ASP A 203 -12.35 7.96 -9.93
C ASP A 203 -12.40 7.53 -8.45
N ASN A 204 -13.51 6.95 -8.06
CA ASN A 204 -13.68 6.34 -6.74
C ASN A 204 -13.19 4.90 -6.80
N VAL A 205 -11.98 4.68 -6.31
CA VAL A 205 -11.31 3.38 -6.43
C VAL A 205 -10.90 2.80 -5.08
N MET A 206 -10.95 1.49 -4.99
CA MET A 206 -10.26 0.73 -3.95
C MET A 206 -9.00 0.13 -4.55
N LEU A 207 -7.84 0.54 -4.05
CA LEU A 207 -6.57 -0.14 -4.29
C LEU A 207 -6.45 -1.29 -3.30
N LEU A 208 -6.21 -2.48 -3.80
CA LEU A 208 -6.14 -3.71 -3.02
C LEU A 208 -4.82 -4.42 -3.34
N ASP A 209 -3.83 -4.26 -2.45
CA ASP A 209 -2.55 -4.95 -2.55
C ASP A 209 -2.58 -6.24 -1.71
N ILE A 210 -2.68 -7.39 -2.38
CA ILE A 210 -2.57 -8.70 -1.73
C ILE A 210 -1.10 -9.11 -1.76
N GLY A 211 -0.39 -8.75 -0.69
CA GLY A 211 1.01 -9.07 -0.47
C GLY A 211 1.25 -10.52 -0.05
N ALA A 212 2.43 -10.80 0.49
CA ALA A 212 2.78 -12.13 0.97
C ALA A 212 1.98 -12.50 2.25
N GLY A 213 2.12 -11.74 3.31
CA GLY A 213 1.51 -12.06 4.61
C GLY A 213 0.30 -11.20 5.00
N ASN A 214 0.00 -10.16 4.25
CA ASN A 214 -1.09 -9.22 4.51
C ASN A 214 -1.66 -8.66 3.22
N THR A 215 -2.87 -8.11 3.33
CA THR A 215 -3.56 -7.38 2.27
C THR A 215 -3.76 -5.95 2.74
N GLU A 216 -3.25 -4.98 1.98
CA GLU A 216 -3.49 -3.56 2.19
C GLU A 216 -4.72 -3.11 1.42
N ILE A 217 -5.54 -2.30 2.07
CA ILE A 217 -6.73 -1.68 1.49
C ILE A 217 -6.53 -0.16 1.52
N GLY A 218 -6.65 0.49 0.37
CA GLY A 218 -6.72 1.95 0.26
C GLY A 218 -7.93 2.37 -0.55
N ILE A 219 -8.79 3.25 -0.01
CA ILE A 219 -9.94 3.77 -0.75
C ILE A 219 -9.73 5.24 -1.02
N PHE A 220 -9.94 5.60 -2.27
CA PHE A 220 -9.79 6.96 -2.78
C PHE A 220 -11.09 7.40 -3.45
N GLU A 221 -11.57 8.58 -3.10
CA GLU A 221 -12.67 9.28 -3.76
C GLU A 221 -12.06 10.44 -4.55
N GLY A 222 -11.80 10.22 -5.82
CA GLY A 222 -10.94 11.10 -6.62
C GLY A 222 -9.57 11.26 -5.96
N ASN A 223 -9.19 12.50 -5.64
CA ASN A 223 -7.92 12.80 -4.96
C ASN A 223 -7.94 12.60 -3.44
N THR A 224 -9.09 12.25 -2.87
CA THR A 224 -9.26 12.15 -1.42
C THR A 224 -9.01 10.74 -0.95
N PHE A 225 -8.04 10.54 -0.05
CA PHE A 225 -7.78 9.27 0.62
C PHE A 225 -8.73 9.13 1.80
N THR A 226 -9.75 8.27 1.69
CA THR A 226 -10.87 8.24 2.64
C THR A 226 -10.80 7.10 3.64
N TYR A 227 -10.18 5.98 3.27
CA TYR A 227 -10.10 4.80 4.12
C TYR A 227 -8.85 3.97 3.84
N THR A 228 -8.32 3.36 4.89
CA THR A 228 -7.26 2.35 4.78
C THR A 228 -7.36 1.33 5.91
N ASN A 229 -6.97 0.10 5.62
CA ASN A 229 -6.84 -0.97 6.60
C ASN A 229 -5.86 -2.03 6.09
N THR A 230 -5.39 -2.90 7.00
CA THR A 230 -4.55 -4.05 6.68
C THR A 230 -5.19 -5.32 7.22
N ILE A 231 -5.48 -6.27 6.35
CA ILE A 231 -5.97 -7.59 6.70
C ILE A 231 -4.78 -8.55 6.83
N PRO A 232 -4.65 -9.33 7.93
CA PRO A 232 -3.49 -10.20 8.18
C PRO A 232 -3.56 -11.52 7.42
N LEU A 233 -3.93 -11.48 6.14
CA LEU A 233 -3.98 -12.58 5.18
C LEU A 233 -3.37 -12.13 3.87
N GLY A 234 -2.67 -13.04 3.19
CA GLY A 234 -2.02 -12.80 1.90
C GLY A 234 -1.66 -14.10 1.20
N GLY A 235 -0.77 -14.02 0.22
CA GLY A 235 -0.33 -15.15 -0.61
C GLY A 235 0.31 -16.30 0.15
N ASP A 236 0.97 -16.05 1.29
CA ASP A 236 1.57 -17.07 2.15
C ASP A 236 0.52 -17.99 2.76
N ASN A 237 -0.71 -17.48 2.98
CA ASN A 237 -1.81 -18.31 3.46
C ASN A 237 -2.23 -19.35 2.41
N ILE A 238 -2.25 -18.95 1.12
CA ILE A 238 -2.52 -19.86 0.02
C ILE A 238 -1.42 -20.92 -0.07
N THR A 239 -0.15 -20.50 0.01
CA THR A 239 1.02 -21.39 -0.03
C THR A 239 1.00 -22.38 1.12
N ASN A 240 0.69 -21.91 2.34
CA ASN A 240 0.59 -22.76 3.52
C ASN A 240 -0.53 -23.81 3.40
N ASP A 241 -1.69 -23.43 2.88
CA ASP A 241 -2.80 -24.38 2.68
C ASP A 241 -2.44 -25.48 1.68
N ILE A 242 -1.81 -25.10 0.56
CA ILE A 242 -1.29 -26.05 -0.43
C ILE A 242 -0.28 -27.01 0.23
N SER A 243 0.67 -26.45 1.00
CA SER A 243 1.69 -27.24 1.72
C SER A 243 1.06 -28.25 2.68
N LEU A 244 0.09 -27.81 3.49
CA LEU A 244 -0.57 -28.65 4.48
C LEU A 244 -1.45 -29.74 3.85
N VAL A 245 -2.30 -29.37 2.89
CA VAL A 245 -3.26 -30.31 2.27
C VAL A 245 -2.54 -31.35 1.41
N LEU A 246 -1.53 -30.91 0.66
CA LEU A 246 -0.78 -31.84 -0.22
C LEU A 246 0.38 -32.53 0.50
N ASN A 247 0.71 -32.11 1.74
CA ASN A 247 1.82 -32.60 2.55
C ASN A 247 3.18 -32.49 1.81
N ILE A 248 3.47 -31.30 1.31
CA ILE A 248 4.71 -30.92 0.60
C ILE A 248 5.40 -29.75 1.32
N SER A 249 6.62 -29.39 0.92
CA SER A 249 7.31 -28.21 1.46
C SER A 249 6.63 -26.91 1.01
N GLU A 250 6.77 -25.84 1.81
CA GLU A 250 6.28 -24.50 1.43
C GLU A 250 6.93 -24.02 0.12
N GLU A 251 8.20 -24.36 -0.12
CA GLU A 251 8.88 -24.02 -1.37
C GLU A 251 8.22 -24.66 -2.59
N GLU A 252 7.86 -25.93 -2.50
CA GLU A 252 7.18 -26.66 -3.57
C GLU A 252 5.75 -26.12 -3.75
N ALA A 253 5.04 -25.86 -2.63
CA ALA A 253 3.71 -25.26 -2.64
C ALA A 253 3.70 -23.88 -3.34
N GLU A 254 4.71 -23.03 -3.07
CA GLU A 254 4.85 -21.72 -3.70
C GLU A 254 5.15 -21.84 -5.21
N LYS A 255 5.96 -22.82 -5.62
CA LYS A 255 6.18 -23.11 -7.04
C LYS A 255 4.91 -23.55 -7.75
N LEU A 256 4.15 -24.47 -7.14
CA LEU A 256 2.88 -24.93 -7.70
C LEU A 256 1.86 -23.79 -7.80
N LYS A 257 1.73 -22.96 -6.78
CA LYS A 257 0.89 -21.77 -6.79
C LYS A 257 1.23 -20.84 -7.95
N LYS A 258 2.52 -20.55 -8.18
CA LYS A 258 2.97 -19.67 -9.28
C LYS A 258 2.79 -20.28 -10.64
N GLN A 259 3.00 -21.59 -10.78
CA GLN A 259 2.99 -22.27 -12.08
C GLN A 259 1.57 -22.65 -12.54
N TYR A 260 0.71 -23.06 -11.60
CA TYR A 260 -0.63 -23.60 -11.91
C TYR A 260 -1.77 -22.81 -11.26
N GLY A 261 -1.45 -21.67 -10.62
CA GLY A 261 -2.43 -20.87 -9.87
C GLY A 261 -3.60 -20.39 -10.73
N LEU A 262 -4.80 -20.80 -10.34
CA LEU A 262 -6.08 -20.38 -10.91
C LEU A 262 -7.05 -20.13 -9.76
N ALA A 263 -7.72 -18.98 -9.77
CA ALA A 263 -8.58 -18.56 -8.68
C ALA A 263 -9.99 -19.20 -8.67
N LEU A 264 -10.38 -19.82 -9.77
CA LEU A 264 -11.74 -20.36 -9.95
C LEU A 264 -11.69 -21.70 -10.71
N LYS A 265 -12.18 -22.75 -10.08
CA LYS A 265 -12.25 -24.12 -10.65
C LYS A 265 -13.07 -24.18 -11.93
N SER A 266 -14.08 -23.33 -12.06
CA SER A 266 -14.95 -23.25 -13.25
C SER A 266 -14.23 -22.84 -14.54
N PHE A 267 -12.99 -22.35 -14.45
CA PHE A 267 -12.14 -21.97 -15.60
C PHE A 267 -11.06 -23.01 -15.94
N ILE A 268 -11.18 -24.24 -15.41
CA ILE A 268 -10.29 -25.34 -15.78
C ILE A 268 -10.67 -25.84 -17.17
N ASP A 269 -9.79 -25.66 -18.15
CA ASP A 269 -10.01 -26.19 -19.50
C ASP A 269 -9.72 -27.70 -19.57
N ASN A 270 -8.61 -28.13 -18.94
CA ASN A 270 -8.17 -29.51 -18.87
C ASN A 270 -7.70 -29.85 -17.46
N ASP A 271 -8.19 -30.96 -16.91
CA ASP A 271 -7.77 -31.43 -15.60
C ASP A 271 -6.50 -32.27 -15.68
N ASN A 272 -5.38 -31.59 -15.84
CA ASN A 272 -4.07 -32.19 -16.03
C ASN A 272 -3.53 -32.82 -14.75
N GLU A 273 -2.66 -33.82 -14.92
CA GLU A 273 -1.89 -34.41 -13.84
C GLU A 273 -0.66 -33.55 -13.51
N ILE A 274 -0.46 -33.27 -12.20
CA ILE A 274 0.69 -32.54 -11.65
C ILE A 274 1.47 -33.50 -10.79
N MET A 275 2.77 -33.66 -11.10
CA MET A 275 3.68 -34.46 -10.32
C MET A 275 4.24 -33.63 -9.15
N LEU A 276 4.10 -34.13 -7.94
CA LEU A 276 4.60 -33.48 -6.71
C LEU A 276 5.99 -33.99 -6.36
N ASN A 277 6.91 -33.07 -6.06
CA ASN A 277 8.21 -33.43 -5.50
C ASN A 277 8.08 -33.57 -3.97
N THR A 278 7.93 -34.77 -3.47
CA THR A 278 7.82 -35.04 -2.03
C THR A 278 9.19 -35.18 -1.42
N CYS A 279 9.59 -34.27 -0.51
CA CYS A 279 10.92 -34.20 0.10
C CYS A 279 11.32 -35.38 0.99
N ARG A 280 10.50 -36.42 1.17
CA ARG A 280 10.75 -37.48 2.17
C ARG A 280 10.95 -38.90 1.63
N ASP A 281 10.60 -39.15 0.39
CA ASP A 281 10.77 -40.48 -0.20
C ASP A 281 10.73 -40.37 -1.74
N GLU A 282 11.90 -40.35 -2.38
CA GLU A 282 12.04 -40.26 -3.87
C GLU A 282 11.37 -41.45 -4.60
N SER A 283 10.96 -42.48 -3.86
CA SER A 283 10.29 -43.65 -4.42
C SER A 283 8.79 -43.50 -4.64
N ARG A 284 8.16 -42.38 -4.21
CA ARG A 284 6.73 -42.12 -4.34
C ARG A 284 6.45 -40.73 -4.87
N ASN A 285 6.62 -40.56 -6.17
CA ASN A 285 6.05 -39.38 -6.85
C ASN A 285 4.53 -39.41 -6.67
N LYS A 286 4.00 -38.51 -5.87
CA LYS A 286 2.56 -38.31 -5.74
C LYS A 286 2.10 -37.51 -6.94
N VAL A 287 1.04 -37.99 -7.60
CA VAL A 287 0.39 -37.27 -8.70
C VAL A 287 -0.97 -36.79 -8.20
N ILE A 288 -1.30 -35.55 -8.48
CA ILE A 288 -2.60 -34.94 -8.19
C ILE A 288 -3.25 -34.41 -9.47
N LYS A 289 -4.54 -34.19 -9.46
CA LYS A 289 -5.24 -33.43 -10.50
C LYS A 289 -5.05 -31.93 -10.30
N SER A 290 -4.97 -31.16 -11.39
CA SER A 290 -4.93 -29.69 -11.31
C SER A 290 -6.16 -29.14 -10.60
N SER A 291 -7.31 -29.79 -10.72
CA SER A 291 -8.55 -29.44 -10.00
C SER A 291 -8.42 -29.52 -8.48
N GLU A 292 -7.63 -30.46 -7.94
CA GLU A 292 -7.38 -30.58 -6.49
C GLU A 292 -6.57 -29.37 -5.97
N LEU A 293 -5.53 -28.98 -6.69
CA LEU A 293 -4.73 -27.79 -6.35
C LEU A 293 -5.57 -26.51 -6.41
N ILE A 294 -6.35 -26.36 -7.48
CA ILE A 294 -7.15 -25.16 -7.73
C ILE A 294 -8.25 -25.02 -6.69
N GLU A 295 -8.86 -26.12 -6.21
CA GLU A 295 -9.87 -26.11 -5.14
C GLU A 295 -9.29 -25.53 -3.82
N ILE A 296 -8.04 -25.87 -3.49
CA ILE A 296 -7.35 -25.31 -2.32
C ILE A 296 -7.14 -23.79 -2.49
N ILE A 297 -6.69 -23.37 -3.67
CA ILE A 297 -6.42 -21.97 -3.99
C ILE A 297 -7.74 -21.16 -3.97
N GLU A 298 -8.78 -21.64 -4.64
CA GLU A 298 -10.10 -21.00 -4.71
C GLU A 298 -10.68 -20.76 -3.32
N ALA A 299 -10.67 -21.78 -2.46
CA ALA A 299 -11.21 -21.68 -1.10
C ALA A 299 -10.53 -20.56 -0.28
N ARG A 300 -9.20 -20.43 -0.38
CA ARG A 300 -8.48 -19.39 0.33
C ARG A 300 -8.71 -17.99 -0.28
N ILE A 301 -8.78 -17.89 -1.58
CA ILE A 301 -9.10 -16.63 -2.29
C ILE A 301 -10.50 -16.14 -1.92
N GLU A 302 -11.48 -17.03 -1.90
CA GLU A 302 -12.85 -16.72 -1.47
C GLU A 302 -12.88 -16.20 -0.02
N GLU A 303 -12.14 -16.82 0.89
CA GLU A 303 -12.05 -16.35 2.27
C GLU A 303 -11.43 -14.96 2.35
N ILE A 304 -10.31 -14.69 1.64
CA ILE A 304 -9.66 -13.38 1.62
C ILE A 304 -10.67 -12.31 1.15
N PHE A 305 -11.33 -12.52 0.02
CA PHE A 305 -12.29 -11.54 -0.50
C PHE A 305 -13.54 -11.41 0.38
N THR A 306 -13.96 -12.48 1.05
CA THR A 306 -15.09 -12.43 2.02
C THR A 306 -14.74 -11.54 3.20
N ILE A 307 -13.53 -11.64 3.73
CA ILE A 307 -13.05 -10.79 4.85
C ILE A 307 -12.92 -9.34 4.40
N ILE A 308 -12.38 -9.09 3.20
CA ILE A 308 -12.31 -7.73 2.62
C ILE A 308 -13.72 -7.14 2.47
N ASN A 309 -14.66 -7.90 1.91
CA ASN A 309 -16.04 -7.47 1.71
C ASN A 309 -16.72 -7.12 3.05
N LYS A 310 -16.48 -7.93 4.07
CA LYS A 310 -16.97 -7.67 5.43
C LYS A 310 -16.37 -6.38 5.99
N ASP A 311 -15.07 -6.16 5.83
CA ASP A 311 -14.37 -4.98 6.32
C ASP A 311 -14.94 -3.69 5.71
N ILE A 312 -15.00 -3.59 4.38
CA ILE A 312 -15.50 -2.40 3.68
C ILE A 312 -17.01 -2.16 3.90
N THR A 313 -17.78 -3.24 4.14
CA THR A 313 -19.21 -3.13 4.45
C THR A 313 -19.43 -2.63 5.88
N THR A 314 -18.71 -3.20 6.84
CA THR A 314 -18.83 -2.83 8.27
C THR A 314 -18.42 -1.39 8.51
N ASN A 315 -17.42 -0.89 7.78
CA ASN A 315 -16.96 0.49 7.86
C ASN A 315 -17.76 1.46 6.97
N ASN A 316 -18.83 1.00 6.31
CA ASN A 316 -19.73 1.80 5.45
C ASN A 316 -19.04 2.53 4.29
N VAL A 317 -17.94 1.98 3.77
CA VAL A 317 -17.17 2.59 2.67
C VAL A 317 -17.42 1.93 1.32
N LYS A 318 -18.10 0.79 1.30
CA LYS A 318 -18.33 -0.02 0.09
C LYS A 318 -19.13 0.71 -0.99
N SER A 319 -20.15 1.50 -0.60
CA SER A 319 -21.05 2.18 -1.54
C SER A 319 -20.37 3.23 -2.42
N ASN A 320 -19.19 3.70 -1.99
CA ASN A 320 -18.44 4.74 -2.67
C ASN A 320 -17.38 4.19 -3.65
N ILE A 321 -17.31 2.86 -3.81
CA ILE A 321 -16.29 2.23 -4.65
C ILE A 321 -16.87 1.89 -6.01
N ASN A 322 -16.35 2.49 -7.08
CA ASN A 322 -16.74 2.20 -8.47
C ASN A 322 -15.95 1.02 -9.04
N THR A 323 -14.66 0.95 -8.72
CA THR A 323 -13.74 -0.06 -9.27
C THR A 323 -12.72 -0.47 -8.19
N VAL A 324 -12.33 -1.73 -8.21
CA VAL A 324 -11.21 -2.26 -7.43
C VAL A 324 -10.01 -2.47 -8.34
N ILE A 325 -8.87 -1.92 -7.94
CA ILE A 325 -7.59 -2.16 -8.61
C ILE A 325 -6.80 -3.15 -7.77
N LEU A 326 -6.61 -4.34 -8.32
CA LEU A 326 -5.96 -5.46 -7.65
C LEU A 326 -4.48 -5.51 -8.02
N THR A 327 -3.63 -5.56 -7.01
CA THR A 327 -2.17 -5.68 -7.14
C THR A 327 -1.61 -6.64 -6.08
N GLY A 328 -0.29 -6.73 -6.00
CA GLY A 328 0.41 -7.52 -4.99
C GLY A 328 0.89 -8.88 -5.48
N ARG A 329 2.11 -9.22 -5.05
CA ARG A 329 2.77 -10.49 -5.47
C ARG A 329 2.11 -11.76 -4.91
N GLY A 330 1.26 -11.62 -3.89
CA GLY A 330 0.52 -12.75 -3.32
C GLY A 330 -0.54 -13.31 -4.24
N ILE A 331 -1.05 -12.50 -5.19
CA ILE A 331 -2.20 -12.86 -6.04
C ILE A 331 -1.98 -12.65 -7.54
N THR A 332 -1.06 -11.77 -7.95
CA THR A 332 -0.87 -11.41 -9.37
C THR A 332 -0.46 -12.60 -10.26
N ASN A 333 0.13 -13.64 -9.69
CA ASN A 333 0.49 -14.88 -10.40
C ASN A 333 -0.65 -15.93 -10.43
N ILE A 334 -1.82 -15.61 -9.87
CA ILE A 334 -2.97 -16.51 -9.86
C ILE A 334 -3.97 -16.03 -10.91
N ASN A 335 -4.16 -16.82 -11.96
CA ASN A 335 -5.05 -16.48 -13.06
C ASN A 335 -6.51 -16.33 -12.58
N LYS A 336 -7.27 -15.39 -13.17
CA LYS A 336 -8.69 -15.13 -12.85
C LYS A 336 -8.94 -14.60 -11.44
N SER A 337 -7.93 -14.05 -10.78
CA SER A 337 -8.10 -13.41 -9.47
C SER A 337 -8.99 -12.16 -9.52
N ASP A 338 -8.96 -11.43 -10.62
CA ASP A 338 -9.87 -10.32 -10.91
C ASP A 338 -11.32 -10.76 -11.00
N VAL A 339 -11.58 -11.90 -11.67
CA VAL A 339 -12.92 -12.47 -11.78
C VAL A 339 -13.42 -12.96 -10.42
N ALA A 340 -12.57 -13.65 -9.65
CA ALA A 340 -12.91 -14.09 -8.29
C ALA A 340 -13.20 -12.88 -7.38
N GLY A 341 -12.40 -11.84 -7.46
CA GLY A 341 -12.63 -10.57 -6.75
C GLY A 341 -13.95 -9.93 -7.11
N LYS A 342 -14.29 -9.84 -8.41
CA LYS A 342 -15.57 -9.31 -8.89
C LYS A 342 -16.77 -10.08 -8.35
N ILE A 343 -16.71 -11.41 -8.33
CA ILE A 343 -17.78 -12.27 -7.82
C ILE A 343 -18.01 -12.03 -6.32
N ASN A 344 -16.94 -12.03 -5.53
CA ASN A 344 -17.02 -11.95 -4.07
C ASN A 344 -17.34 -10.55 -3.55
N LEU A 345 -16.79 -9.50 -4.20
CA LEU A 345 -17.00 -8.11 -3.78
C LEU A 345 -18.28 -7.51 -4.37
N ASN A 346 -18.76 -8.05 -5.49
CA ASN A 346 -19.84 -7.46 -6.31
C ASN A 346 -19.53 -6.01 -6.75
N ILE A 347 -18.27 -5.76 -7.07
CA ILE A 347 -17.72 -4.50 -7.60
C ILE A 347 -16.82 -4.88 -8.79
N PRO A 348 -16.74 -4.07 -9.86
CA PRO A 348 -15.78 -4.29 -10.93
C PRO A 348 -14.34 -4.37 -10.39
N VAL A 349 -13.59 -5.40 -10.79
CA VAL A 349 -12.18 -5.59 -10.41
C VAL A 349 -11.32 -5.63 -11.66
N LYS A 350 -10.19 -4.95 -11.62
CA LYS A 350 -9.16 -4.96 -12.65
C LYS A 350 -7.80 -5.25 -12.01
N MET A 351 -6.94 -5.93 -12.75
CA MET A 351 -5.53 -5.99 -12.37
C MET A 351 -4.87 -4.64 -12.62
N SER A 352 -4.01 -4.21 -11.68
CA SER A 352 -3.22 -3.00 -11.87
C SER A 352 -2.35 -3.13 -13.12
N THR A 353 -2.30 -2.06 -13.91
CA THR A 353 -1.35 -1.89 -15.04
C THR A 353 -0.06 -1.21 -14.58
N GLY A 354 0.02 -0.82 -13.33
CA GLY A 354 1.17 -0.18 -12.72
C GLY A 354 2.41 -1.08 -12.78
N ARG A 355 3.56 -0.48 -12.94
CA ARG A 355 4.84 -1.19 -12.91
C ARG A 355 5.20 -1.49 -11.45
N LEU A 356 4.97 -2.72 -11.00
CA LEU A 356 5.68 -3.22 -9.84
C LEU A 356 7.18 -3.02 -10.13
N ILE A 357 7.85 -2.19 -9.32
CA ILE A 357 9.30 -2.04 -9.41
C ILE A 357 9.87 -3.45 -9.26
N SER A 358 10.39 -3.99 -10.35
CA SER A 358 11.00 -5.33 -10.36
C SER A 358 12.34 -5.20 -9.66
N THR A 359 12.39 -5.58 -8.40
CA THR A 359 13.62 -5.81 -7.64
C THR A 359 14.02 -7.27 -7.72
#